data_08330e2c6fa784c69edaed452d3c8915
#
_entry.id   08330e2c6fa784c69edaed452d3c8915
#
_cell.length_a   1.000
_cell.length_b   1.000
_cell.length_c   1.000
_cell.angle_alpha   90.00
_cell.angle_beta   90.00
_cell.angle_gamma   90.00
#
_symmetry.space_group_name_H-M   'P 1'
#
loop_
_entity.id
_entity.type
_entity.pdbx_description
1 polymer ?
#
loop_
_entity_poly.entity_id
_entity_poly.type
_entity_poly.pdbx_seq_one_letter_code
_entity_poly.pdbx_strand_id
1 'polypeptide(L)'
;MKKIIVLVVALFLVAGVAYAKEEYKKKAGDYNVTITLEKAPSVGQNDVTVNIKDAQGKDVTDANVVVEYSMPPMPGMGAMNYKAKAEPKGGSYHARLNLSMAGAWTVNAKITKGGKTQSAKINIDAR
;
A
#
# COMPACT_ATOMS: atom_id res chain seq x y z
N MET A 1 34.19 -6.05 14.56
CA MET A 1 33.91 -5.96 13.60
C MET A 1 32.52 -5.77 13.37
N LYS A 2 31.89 -6.46 12.76
CA LYS A 2 30.63 -6.28 12.41
C LYS A 2 29.68 -5.85 13.41
N LYS A 3 29.81 -6.13 14.58
CA LYS A 3 28.87 -5.77 15.53
C LYS A 3 28.65 -4.32 15.67
N ILE A 4 29.54 -3.57 15.32
CA ILE A 4 29.44 -2.18 15.49
C ILE A 4 28.37 -1.57 14.69
N ILE A 5 28.15 -2.10 13.59
CA ILE A 5 27.20 -1.60 12.69
C ILE A 5 25.84 -1.56 13.24
N VAL A 6 25.54 -2.47 14.02
CA VAL A 6 24.24 -2.59 14.54
C VAL A 6 23.79 -1.40 15.32
N LEU A 7 24.70 -0.78 15.97
CA LEU A 7 24.33 0.33 16.76
C LEU A 7 23.79 1.47 16.02
N VAL A 8 24.30 1.64 14.89
CA VAL A 8 23.91 2.76 14.12
C VAL A 8 22.49 2.67 13.73
N VAL A 9 22.09 1.48 13.48
CA VAL A 9 20.76 1.26 13.06
C VAL A 9 19.79 1.69 14.09
N ALA A 10 20.08 1.38 15.29
CA ALA A 10 19.16 1.69 16.32
C ALA A 10 18.94 3.16 16.40
N LEU A 11 19.92 3.88 16.14
CA LEU A 11 19.81 5.27 16.26
C LEU A 11 18.86 5.91 15.29
N PHE A 12 18.95 5.53 14.03
CA PHE A 12 18.19 6.21 13.09
C PHE A 12 16.74 5.95 13.19
N LEU A 13 16.35 5.00 13.95
CA LEU A 13 14.99 4.72 14.11
C LEU A 13 14.27 5.92 14.64
N VAL A 14 14.90 6.62 15.47
CA VAL A 14 14.30 7.75 16.09
C VAL A 14 13.82 8.76 15.08
N ALA A 15 14.63 8.97 14.12
CA ALA A 15 14.28 9.95 13.14
C ALA A 15 13.05 9.57 12.37
N GLY A 16 12.87 8.32 12.15
CA GLY A 16 11.78 7.88 11.34
C GLY A 16 10.43 8.04 11.99
N VAL A 17 10.42 8.14 13.26
CA VAL A 17 9.18 8.24 13.96
C VAL A 17 8.37 9.45 13.61
N ALA A 18 8.99 10.54 13.36
CA ALA A 18 8.28 11.77 13.11
C ALA A 18 7.38 11.74 11.89
N TYR A 19 7.76 11.01 10.89
CA TYR A 19 6.96 10.96 9.68
C TYR A 19 6.60 9.55 9.40
N ALA A 20 5.81 8.99 10.19
CA ALA A 20 5.54 7.58 10.15
C ALA A 20 4.89 7.13 8.87
N LYS A 21 5.67 6.57 8.00
CA LYS A 21 5.13 5.87 6.85
C LYS A 21 4.53 4.60 7.39
N GLU A 22 3.45 4.18 6.79
CA GLU A 22 2.85 2.91 7.15
C GLU A 22 3.09 1.91 6.03
N GLU A 23 3.69 0.80 6.37
CA GLU A 23 3.96 -0.26 5.41
C GLU A 23 3.18 -1.50 5.76
N TYR A 24 2.56 -2.08 4.75
CA TYR A 24 1.80 -3.30 4.92
C TYR A 24 2.33 -4.32 3.93
N LYS A 25 2.75 -5.48 4.42
CA LYS A 25 3.27 -6.53 3.57
C LYS A 25 2.26 -7.66 3.48
N LYS A 26 1.92 -8.01 2.26
CA LYS A 26 0.93 -9.05 2.01
C LYS A 26 1.38 -9.93 0.86
N LYS A 27 0.86 -11.14 0.84
CA LYS A 27 1.08 -12.03 -0.29
C LYS A 27 -0.12 -11.96 -1.21
N ALA A 28 0.13 -11.92 -2.49
CA ALA A 28 -0.90 -11.97 -3.50
C ALA A 28 -0.50 -13.06 -4.49
N GLY A 29 -0.97 -14.27 -4.26
CA GLY A 29 -0.52 -15.41 -5.06
C GLY A 29 0.96 -15.65 -4.83
N ASP A 30 1.74 -15.61 -5.89
CA ASP A 30 3.19 -15.80 -5.80
C ASP A 30 3.93 -14.49 -5.57
N TYR A 31 3.22 -13.39 -5.50
CA TYR A 31 3.85 -12.09 -5.33
C TYR A 31 3.92 -11.68 -3.88
N ASN A 32 4.99 -10.98 -3.54
CA ASN A 32 5.10 -10.34 -2.24
C ASN A 32 4.83 -8.86 -2.49
N VAL A 33 3.78 -8.35 -1.88
CA VAL A 33 3.32 -6.99 -2.13
C VAL A 33 3.53 -6.15 -0.89
N THR A 34 4.16 -5.00 -1.06
CA THR A 34 4.31 -4.04 0.02
C THR A 34 3.53 -2.80 -0.37
N ILE A 35 2.57 -2.42 0.45
CA ILE A 35 1.79 -1.22 0.25
C ILE A 35 2.24 -0.21 1.27
N THR A 36 2.72 0.94 0.80
CA THR A 36 3.27 1.97 1.67
C THR A 36 2.43 3.23 1.54
N LEU A 37 1.98 3.75 2.69
CA LEU A 37 1.35 5.05 2.73
C LEU A 37 2.40 6.04 3.20
N GLU A 38 2.53 7.15 2.50
CA GLU A 38 3.58 8.13 2.82
C GLU A 38 3.40 8.74 4.20
N LYS A 39 2.19 8.74 4.69
CA LYS A 39 1.90 9.22 6.03
C LYS A 39 0.64 8.52 6.51
N ALA A 40 0.28 8.72 7.74
CA ALA A 40 -0.91 8.09 8.29
C ALA A 40 -2.13 8.47 7.46
N PRO A 41 -3.03 7.54 7.21
CA PRO A 41 -4.19 7.81 6.37
C PRO A 41 -5.04 8.95 6.92
N SER A 42 -5.50 9.81 6.04
CA SER A 42 -6.32 10.94 6.44
C SER A 42 -7.41 11.18 5.41
N VAL A 43 -8.41 11.93 5.79
CA VAL A 43 -9.46 12.33 4.85
C VAL A 43 -8.83 13.18 3.77
N GLY A 44 -9.19 12.94 2.54
CA GLY A 44 -8.63 13.63 1.39
C GLY A 44 -7.67 12.75 0.62
N GLN A 45 -6.68 13.35 -0.01
CA GLN A 45 -5.78 12.60 -0.86
C GLN A 45 -4.67 11.93 -0.09
N ASN A 46 -4.43 10.67 -0.41
CA ASN A 46 -3.38 9.88 0.22
C ASN A 46 -2.55 9.23 -0.88
N ASP A 47 -1.25 9.43 -0.83
CA ASP A 47 -0.37 8.82 -1.81
C ASP A 47 0.03 7.44 -1.33
N VAL A 48 -0.11 6.48 -2.22
CA VAL A 48 0.17 5.09 -1.90
C VAL A 48 1.17 4.54 -2.90
N THR A 49 2.14 3.81 -2.40
CA THR A 49 3.12 3.14 -3.24
C THR A 49 2.92 1.64 -3.10
N VAL A 50 2.85 0.95 -4.22
CA VAL A 50 2.71 -0.50 -4.23
C VAL A 50 3.98 -1.07 -4.83
N ASN A 51 4.68 -1.89 -4.07
CA ASN A 51 5.88 -2.55 -4.56
C ASN A 51 5.58 -4.03 -4.67
N ILE A 52 5.84 -4.61 -5.82
CA ILE A 52 5.52 -5.99 -6.08
C ILE A 52 6.78 -6.75 -6.43
N LYS A 53 7.03 -7.84 -5.72
CA LYS A 53 8.16 -8.71 -6.00
C LYS A 53 7.65 -10.10 -6.29
N ASP A 54 8.32 -10.79 -7.22
CA ASP A 54 7.94 -12.15 -7.54
C ASP A 54 8.57 -13.13 -6.53
N ALA A 55 8.38 -14.41 -6.76
CA ALA A 55 8.87 -15.42 -5.84
C ALA A 55 10.39 -15.45 -5.73
N GLN A 56 11.09 -14.91 -6.72
CA GLN A 56 12.53 -14.81 -6.70
C GLN A 56 13.04 -13.49 -6.14
N GLY A 57 12.15 -12.64 -5.69
CA GLY A 57 12.55 -11.35 -5.12
C GLY A 57 12.79 -10.26 -6.14
N LYS A 58 12.41 -10.48 -7.39
CA LYS A 58 12.59 -9.47 -8.42
C LYS A 58 11.40 -8.55 -8.49
N ASP A 59 11.63 -7.29 -8.78
CA ASP A 59 10.55 -6.33 -8.92
C ASP A 59 9.71 -6.67 -10.15
N VAL A 60 8.40 -6.67 -9.97
CA VAL A 60 7.47 -6.86 -11.06
C VAL A 60 7.08 -5.48 -11.53
N THR A 61 7.54 -5.07 -12.69
CA THR A 61 7.34 -3.70 -13.18
C THR A 61 6.44 -3.60 -14.38
N ASP A 62 5.95 -4.71 -14.87
CA ASP A 62 5.14 -4.74 -16.07
C ASP A 62 3.72 -5.25 -15.83
N ALA A 63 3.24 -5.14 -14.63
CA ALA A 63 1.88 -5.53 -14.31
C ALA A 63 0.94 -4.35 -14.42
N ASN A 64 -0.35 -4.66 -14.49
CA ASN A 64 -1.37 -3.64 -14.46
C ASN A 64 -1.90 -3.64 -13.03
N VAL A 65 -1.76 -2.52 -12.35
CA VAL A 65 -2.13 -2.43 -10.93
C VAL A 65 -3.24 -1.42 -10.74
N VAL A 66 -4.32 -1.86 -10.11
CA VAL A 66 -5.43 -0.99 -9.78
C VAL A 66 -5.68 -1.12 -8.29
N VAL A 67 -5.77 0.00 -7.60
CA VAL A 67 -6.05 -0.01 -6.17
C VAL A 67 -7.53 0.30 -5.99
N GLU A 68 -8.26 -0.67 -5.46
CA GLU A 68 -9.66 -0.47 -5.13
C GLU A 68 -9.76 -0.19 -3.66
N TYR A 69 -10.55 0.78 -3.28
CA TYR A 69 -10.71 1.08 -1.87
C TYR A 69 -12.17 1.34 -1.58
N SER A 70 -12.60 0.84 -0.45
CA SER A 70 -14.02 0.87 -0.11
C SER A 70 -14.24 1.00 1.38
N MET A 71 -15.40 1.50 1.70
CA MET A 71 -15.83 1.62 3.07
C MET A 71 -17.10 0.78 3.19
N PRO A 72 -17.24 -0.04 4.25
CA PRO A 72 -18.42 -0.87 4.38
C PRO A 72 -19.67 -0.02 4.56
N PRO A 73 -20.83 -0.56 4.21
CA PRO A 73 -22.08 0.19 4.38
C PRO A 73 -22.34 0.48 5.85
N MET A 74 -22.89 1.63 6.12
CA MET A 74 -23.25 2.05 7.46
C MET A 74 -24.73 2.41 7.48
N PRO A 75 -25.35 2.44 8.66
CA PRO A 75 -26.76 2.80 8.75
C PRO A 75 -27.02 4.15 8.08
N GLY A 76 -27.93 4.18 7.15
CA GLY A 76 -28.23 5.40 6.42
C GLY A 76 -27.30 5.72 5.28
N MET A 77 -26.27 4.92 5.06
CA MET A 77 -25.30 5.14 3.98
C MET A 77 -25.01 3.83 3.29
N GLY A 78 -24.98 3.85 1.98
CA GLY A 78 -24.61 2.67 1.23
C GLY A 78 -23.10 2.46 1.22
N ALA A 79 -22.67 1.36 0.65
CA ALA A 79 -21.24 1.09 0.51
C ALA A 79 -20.61 2.11 -0.43
N MET A 80 -19.39 2.49 -0.13
CA MET A 80 -18.62 3.39 -0.99
C MET A 80 -17.48 2.61 -1.61
N ASN A 81 -17.41 2.61 -2.93
CA ASN A 81 -16.40 1.86 -3.66
C ASN A 81 -15.73 2.77 -4.67
N TYR A 82 -14.41 2.80 -4.63
CA TYR A 82 -13.62 3.65 -5.52
C TYR A 82 -12.46 2.87 -6.09
N LYS A 83 -11.89 3.36 -7.16
CA LYS A 83 -10.71 2.77 -7.80
C LYS A 83 -9.71 3.85 -8.14
N ALA A 84 -8.44 3.51 -8.05
CA ALA A 84 -7.37 4.37 -8.51
C ALA A 84 -6.38 3.52 -9.29
N LYS A 85 -6.07 3.92 -10.51
CA LYS A 85 -5.10 3.21 -11.29
C LYS A 85 -3.72 3.57 -10.77
N ALA A 86 -2.87 2.57 -10.56
CA ALA A 86 -1.52 2.81 -10.11
C ALA A 86 -0.59 2.92 -11.30
N GLU A 87 0.24 3.94 -11.30
CA GLU A 87 1.17 4.21 -12.38
C GLU A 87 2.55 3.68 -12.04
N PRO A 88 3.22 2.98 -12.97
CA PRO A 88 4.55 2.49 -12.70
C PRO A 88 5.53 3.66 -12.62
N LYS A 89 6.39 3.62 -11.62
CA LYS A 89 7.36 4.67 -11.42
C LYS A 89 8.53 4.14 -10.60
N GLY A 90 9.70 4.09 -11.20
CA GLY A 90 10.91 3.70 -10.48
C GLY A 90 10.87 2.31 -9.85
N GLY A 91 10.29 1.35 -10.50
CA GLY A 91 10.23 -0.01 -9.97
C GLY A 91 9.07 -0.28 -9.04
N SER A 92 8.27 0.72 -8.77
CA SER A 92 7.08 0.59 -7.93
C SER A 92 5.88 1.16 -8.66
N TYR A 93 4.72 1.08 -8.04
CA TYR A 93 3.51 1.64 -8.60
C TYR A 93 2.95 2.67 -7.64
N HIS A 94 2.52 3.80 -8.16
CA HIS A 94 2.00 4.89 -7.33
C HIS A 94 0.55 5.14 -7.64
N ALA A 95 -0.25 5.28 -6.61
CA ALA A 95 -1.66 5.59 -6.75
C ALA A 95 -2.03 6.67 -5.74
N ARG A 96 -3.09 7.38 -6.02
CA ARG A 96 -3.58 8.40 -5.12
C ARG A 96 -5.01 8.05 -4.74
N LEU A 97 -5.24 7.86 -3.46
CA LEU A 97 -6.55 7.52 -2.96
C LEU A 97 -7.21 8.76 -2.39
N ASN A 98 -8.49 8.93 -2.68
CA ASN A 98 -9.22 10.05 -2.13
C ASN A 98 -10.21 9.49 -1.12
N LEU A 99 -9.83 9.53 0.15
CA LEU A 99 -10.66 9.00 1.21
C LEU A 99 -11.68 10.07 1.59
N SER A 100 -12.92 9.84 1.20
CA SER A 100 -13.93 10.88 1.31
C SER A 100 -14.45 11.12 2.72
N MET A 101 -14.17 10.21 3.64
CA MET A 101 -14.55 10.44 5.02
C MET A 101 -13.67 9.62 5.96
N ALA A 102 -13.67 10.00 7.23
CA ALA A 102 -12.91 9.29 8.23
C ALA A 102 -13.55 7.94 8.53
N GLY A 103 -12.76 7.00 8.94
CA GLY A 103 -13.22 5.68 9.33
C GLY A 103 -12.40 4.58 8.72
N ALA A 104 -12.89 3.36 8.84
CA ALA A 104 -12.19 2.18 8.38
C ALA A 104 -12.42 1.97 6.89
N TRP A 105 -11.33 1.81 6.16
CA TRP A 105 -11.36 1.55 4.72
C TRP A 105 -10.64 0.26 4.42
N THR A 106 -11.13 -0.46 3.42
CA THR A 106 -10.45 -1.63 2.90
C THR A 106 -9.78 -1.22 1.60
N VAL A 107 -8.48 -1.48 1.50
CA VAL A 107 -7.70 -1.16 0.32
C VAL A 107 -7.23 -2.47 -0.31
N ASN A 108 -7.53 -2.64 -1.56
CA ASN A 108 -7.23 -3.87 -2.27
C ASN A 108 -6.44 -3.56 -3.53
N ALA A 109 -5.19 -3.98 -3.56
CA ALA A 109 -4.35 -3.79 -4.74
C ALA A 109 -4.54 -4.98 -5.65
N LYS A 110 -5.12 -4.73 -6.82
CA LYS A 110 -5.32 -5.77 -7.82
C LYS A 110 -4.21 -5.70 -8.84
N ILE A 111 -3.53 -6.81 -9.00
CA ILE A 111 -2.37 -6.91 -9.86
C ILE A 111 -2.67 -7.89 -10.98
N THR A 112 -2.66 -7.40 -12.20
CA THR A 112 -2.95 -8.25 -13.35
C THR A 112 -1.71 -8.34 -14.23
N LYS A 113 -1.28 -9.57 -14.46
CA LYS A 113 -0.15 -9.81 -15.34
C LYS A 113 -0.34 -11.16 -16.01
N GLY A 114 -0.17 -11.18 -17.33
CA GLY A 114 -0.27 -12.43 -18.08
C GLY A 114 -1.63 -13.09 -18.00
N GLY A 115 -2.67 -12.29 -17.93
CA GLY A 115 -4.02 -12.83 -17.86
C GLY A 115 -4.45 -13.32 -16.48
N LYS A 116 -3.59 -13.17 -15.48
CA LYS A 116 -3.93 -13.56 -14.11
C LYS A 116 -4.03 -12.34 -13.23
N THR A 117 -5.01 -12.35 -12.33
CA THR A 117 -5.19 -11.26 -11.38
C THR A 117 -4.98 -11.77 -9.97
N GLN A 118 -4.11 -11.08 -9.23
CA GLN A 118 -3.85 -11.37 -7.83
C GLN A 118 -4.24 -10.14 -7.02
N SER A 119 -4.57 -10.34 -5.77
CA SER A 119 -5.01 -9.24 -4.92
C SER A 119 -4.30 -9.23 -3.58
N ALA A 120 -4.02 -8.04 -3.09
CA ALA A 120 -3.49 -7.86 -1.74
C ALA A 120 -4.39 -6.87 -1.03
N LYS A 121 -4.98 -7.29 0.07
CA LYS A 121 -5.96 -6.48 0.78
C LYS A 121 -5.45 -6.06 2.15
N ILE A 122 -5.62 -4.79 2.48
CA ILE A 122 -5.29 -4.28 3.80
C ILE A 122 -6.43 -3.43 4.31
N ASN A 123 -6.43 -3.18 5.61
CA ASN A 123 -7.41 -2.29 6.22
C ASN A 123 -6.67 -1.10 6.82
N ILE A 124 -7.21 0.08 6.61
CA ILE A 124 -6.62 1.30 7.13
C ILE A 124 -7.71 2.14 7.79
N ASP A 125 -7.28 3.02 8.67
CA ASP A 125 -8.19 3.96 9.33
C ASP A 125 -7.83 5.38 8.93
N ALA A 126 -8.75 6.08 8.33
CA ALA A 126 -8.55 7.47 7.93
C ALA A 126 -9.02 8.40 9.04
N ARG A 127 -8.30 9.46 9.28
CA ARG A 127 -8.63 10.40 10.35
C ARG A 127 -8.81 11.83 9.91
#